data_587b7b6ce3c02d5c7f538fee2bc20e89
#
_entry.id   587b7b6ce3c02d5c7f538fee2bc20e89
#
_cell.length_a   1.000
_cell.length_b   1.000
_cell.length_c   1.000
_cell.angle_alpha   90.00
_cell.angle_beta   90.00
_cell.angle_gamma   90.00
#
_symmetry.space_group_name_H-M   'P 1'
#
loop_
_entity.id
_entity.type
_entity.pdbx_description
1 polymer ?
#
loop_
_entity_poly.entity_id
_entity_poly.type
_entity_poly.pdbx_seq_one_letter_code
_entity_poly.pdbx_strand_id
1 'polypeptide(L)'
;MTYISKVMKKQNVILKSLVDQTLGEGKPTSGNNVAYYCPKCHHKNRKLEVDLTDSEKGFNVFACWVCKFKGKTVAALLKAVGAPLSAIEKARSYVKYSGFETSEEQQQEVELPKEYISLSDENIEKDWIWERAVKYLASRSITKGDIYKYNIGYCRSKQYRNMLIFPLYDEQGTLIYFVARSFDEKSWMKYKNPKASKNIVPNEHLINWNVPIILVEGVFDMIAVRRNALPLLGKTIQKSMMRKILNSPAGKIYIALDRDAQIEAFEYCEHFIDQGKEVYLVDLKRKDPSELGFESFTDLIQQTLPIDYDGLLKFKLGL
;
A
#
# COMPACT_ATOMS: atom_id res chain seq x y z
N MET A 1 -44.72 -7.12 23.02
CA MET A 1 -43.51 -7.98 23.21
C MET A 1 -43.06 -8.45 21.83
N THR A 2 -42.16 -7.72 21.24
CA THR A 2 -41.62 -8.01 19.89
C THR A 2 -40.30 -8.78 20.08
N TYR A 3 -40.34 -10.07 19.79
CA TYR A 3 -39.15 -10.91 19.70
C TYR A 3 -38.35 -10.49 18.47
N ILE A 4 -37.27 -9.74 18.68
CA ILE A 4 -36.24 -9.54 17.64
C ILE A 4 -35.51 -10.88 17.53
N SER A 5 -35.81 -11.67 16.51
CA SER A 5 -35.06 -12.85 16.13
C SER A 5 -33.61 -12.45 15.86
N LYS A 6 -32.70 -12.80 16.73
CA LYS A 6 -31.26 -12.66 16.56
C LYS A 6 -30.88 -13.56 15.37
N VAL A 7 -30.70 -12.97 14.18
CA VAL A 7 -30.22 -13.70 13.02
C VAL A 7 -28.85 -14.27 13.37
N MET A 8 -28.79 -15.59 13.54
CA MET A 8 -27.53 -16.29 13.79
C MET A 8 -26.66 -16.17 12.53
N LYS A 9 -25.56 -15.42 12.61
CA LYS A 9 -24.60 -15.32 11.53
C LYS A 9 -23.96 -16.69 11.30
N LYS A 10 -23.90 -17.11 10.02
CA LYS A 10 -23.33 -18.40 9.64
C LYS A 10 -21.82 -18.38 9.89
N GLN A 11 -21.29 -19.40 10.57
CA GLN A 11 -19.83 -19.54 10.75
C GLN A 11 -19.15 -19.87 9.42
N ASN A 12 -18.01 -19.25 9.18
CA ASN A 12 -17.16 -19.59 8.05
C ASN A 12 -16.38 -20.86 8.34
N VAL A 13 -16.81 -21.97 7.75
CA VAL A 13 -16.24 -23.31 7.98
C VAL A 13 -14.76 -23.37 7.64
N ILE A 14 -14.32 -22.63 6.63
CA ILE A 14 -12.92 -22.65 6.18
C ILE A 14 -12.03 -21.88 7.15
N LEU A 15 -12.44 -20.67 7.58
CA LEU A 15 -11.70 -19.93 8.60
C LEU A 15 -11.61 -20.73 9.90
N LYS A 16 -12.71 -21.39 10.31
CA LYS A 16 -12.71 -22.25 11.47
C LYS A 16 -11.71 -23.40 11.33
N SER A 17 -11.71 -24.09 10.19
CA SER A 17 -10.77 -25.18 9.90
C SER A 17 -9.30 -24.73 9.98
N LEU A 18 -8.97 -23.54 9.45
CA LEU A 18 -7.62 -23.00 9.52
C LEU A 18 -7.16 -22.71 10.94
N VAL A 19 -8.06 -22.16 11.77
CA VAL A 19 -7.75 -21.90 13.18
C VAL A 19 -7.68 -23.18 13.99
N ASP A 20 -8.57 -24.15 13.75
CA ASP A 20 -8.57 -25.45 14.43
C ASP A 20 -7.30 -26.25 14.12
N GLN A 21 -6.80 -26.21 12.87
CA GLN A 21 -5.54 -26.85 12.47
C GLN A 21 -4.33 -26.25 13.20
N THR A 22 -4.39 -24.98 13.54
CA THR A 22 -3.28 -24.26 14.17
C THR A 22 -3.32 -24.28 15.70
N LEU A 23 -4.51 -24.10 16.29
CA LEU A 23 -4.71 -23.95 17.75
C LEU A 23 -5.35 -25.15 18.42
N GLY A 24 -5.67 -26.18 17.65
CA GLY A 24 -6.50 -27.29 18.09
C GLY A 24 -7.99 -26.96 18.04
N GLU A 25 -8.85 -27.95 18.26
CA GLU A 25 -10.30 -27.82 18.15
C GLU A 25 -10.87 -26.79 19.14
N GLY A 26 -11.55 -25.78 18.61
CA GLY A 26 -12.20 -24.72 19.36
C GLY A 26 -13.61 -25.14 19.86
N LYS A 27 -14.09 -24.54 20.93
CA LYS A 27 -15.46 -24.74 21.45
C LYS A 27 -16.34 -23.52 21.17
N PRO A 28 -17.56 -23.70 20.62
CA PRO A 28 -18.51 -22.59 20.44
C PRO A 28 -18.81 -21.89 21.79
N THR A 29 -18.98 -20.56 21.72
CA THR A 29 -19.43 -19.73 22.83
C THR A 29 -20.89 -19.32 22.64
N SER A 30 -21.51 -18.73 23.67
CA SER A 30 -22.89 -18.23 23.62
C SER A 30 -23.07 -17.05 22.63
N GLY A 31 -21.98 -16.43 22.15
CA GLY A 31 -21.99 -15.26 21.30
C GLY A 31 -21.65 -15.50 19.83
N ASN A 32 -21.73 -16.73 19.32
CA ASN A 32 -21.30 -17.17 18.00
C ASN A 32 -19.77 -17.15 17.76
N ASN A 33 -18.97 -16.79 18.75
CA ASN A 33 -17.53 -16.92 18.71
C ASN A 33 -17.09 -18.37 19.00
N VAL A 34 -15.84 -18.66 18.69
CA VAL A 34 -15.22 -19.93 19.04
C VAL A 34 -14.07 -19.67 20.01
N ALA A 35 -14.07 -20.41 21.13
CA ALA A 35 -13.06 -20.27 22.19
C ALA A 35 -11.94 -21.30 22.03
N TYR A 36 -10.69 -20.82 22.12
CA TYR A 36 -9.45 -21.59 22.02
C TYR A 36 -8.57 -21.41 23.26
N TYR A 37 -7.62 -22.31 23.45
CA TYR A 37 -6.51 -22.08 24.36
C TYR A 37 -5.62 -20.95 23.80
N CYS A 38 -5.26 -20.00 24.67
CA CYS A 38 -4.43 -18.89 24.22
C CYS A 38 -2.96 -19.33 24.05
N PRO A 39 -2.39 -19.23 22.85
CA PRO A 39 -1.01 -19.64 22.62
C PRO A 39 0.02 -18.69 23.24
N LYS A 40 -0.38 -17.49 23.67
CA LYS A 40 0.50 -16.49 24.28
C LYS A 40 0.63 -16.63 25.79
N CYS A 41 -0.47 -16.89 26.51
CA CYS A 41 -0.44 -17.00 27.97
C CYS A 41 -0.65 -18.42 28.51
N HIS A 42 -0.92 -19.37 27.63
CA HIS A 42 -1.12 -20.80 27.98
C HIS A 42 -2.10 -21.05 29.13
N HIS A 43 -3.10 -20.17 29.26
CA HIS A 43 -4.10 -20.30 30.35
C HIS A 43 -4.82 -21.66 30.25
N LYS A 44 -5.01 -22.32 31.40
CA LYS A 44 -5.60 -23.65 31.52
C LYS A 44 -7.02 -23.82 30.94
N ASN A 45 -7.75 -22.74 30.79
CA ASN A 45 -9.07 -22.70 30.14
C ASN A 45 -9.00 -21.96 28.80
N ARG A 46 -9.92 -22.27 27.87
CA ARG A 46 -10.07 -21.57 26.62
C ARG A 46 -10.49 -20.11 26.86
N LYS A 47 -9.55 -19.18 26.75
CA LYS A 47 -9.74 -17.75 27.01
C LYS A 47 -9.49 -16.87 25.79
N LEU A 48 -9.05 -17.43 24.66
CA LEU A 48 -8.96 -16.76 23.40
C LEU A 48 -10.25 -16.98 22.62
N GLU A 49 -11.05 -15.95 22.44
CA GLU A 49 -12.24 -16.00 21.61
C GLU A 49 -11.96 -15.42 20.23
N VAL A 50 -12.48 -16.07 19.19
CA VAL A 50 -12.33 -15.69 17.80
C VAL A 50 -13.71 -15.61 17.16
N ASP A 51 -14.03 -14.48 16.55
CA ASP A 51 -15.20 -14.33 15.69
C ASP A 51 -14.90 -14.98 14.34
N LEU A 52 -15.54 -16.09 14.06
CA LEU A 52 -15.39 -16.85 12.80
C LEU A 52 -16.65 -16.73 11.93
N THR A 53 -17.45 -15.70 12.12
CA THR A 53 -18.62 -15.46 11.30
C THR A 53 -18.24 -14.78 9.98
N ASP A 54 -19.04 -15.00 8.93
CA ASP A 54 -18.95 -14.20 7.70
C ASP A 54 -19.36 -12.77 8.03
N SER A 55 -18.39 -11.87 8.09
CA SER A 55 -18.60 -10.46 8.39
C SER A 55 -18.62 -9.63 7.11
N GLU A 56 -19.71 -8.88 6.89
CA GLU A 56 -19.77 -7.88 5.82
C GLU A 56 -18.65 -6.82 5.93
N LYS A 57 -18.13 -6.61 7.15
CA LYS A 57 -17.04 -5.67 7.44
C LYS A 57 -15.65 -6.28 7.29
N GLY A 58 -15.55 -7.59 6.97
CA GLY A 58 -14.28 -8.27 6.77
C GLY A 58 -13.44 -8.49 8.04
N PHE A 59 -14.00 -8.22 9.24
CA PHE A 59 -13.28 -8.36 10.49
C PHE A 59 -13.68 -9.63 11.25
N ASN A 60 -12.70 -10.50 11.50
CA ASN A 60 -12.79 -11.64 12.39
C ASN A 60 -11.99 -11.34 13.66
N VAL A 61 -12.57 -10.56 14.56
CA VAL A 61 -11.90 -10.09 15.77
C VAL A 61 -11.56 -11.26 16.69
N PHE A 62 -10.36 -11.27 17.23
CA PHE A 62 -9.99 -12.21 18.28
C PHE A 62 -9.46 -11.47 19.50
N ALA A 63 -9.72 -12.00 20.69
CA ALA A 63 -9.22 -11.46 21.94
C ALA A 63 -9.07 -12.54 23.01
N CYS A 64 -7.96 -12.50 23.77
CA CYS A 64 -7.77 -13.27 24.97
C CYS A 64 -8.20 -12.46 26.20
N TRP A 65 -9.14 -12.98 26.96
CA TRP A 65 -9.66 -12.31 28.16
C TRP A 65 -8.64 -12.18 29.30
N VAL A 66 -7.52 -12.95 29.25
CA VAL A 66 -6.50 -12.94 30.30
C VAL A 66 -5.32 -12.05 29.96
N CYS A 67 -4.63 -12.30 28.85
CA CYS A 67 -3.37 -11.61 28.50
C CYS A 67 -3.55 -10.45 27.53
N LYS A 68 -4.78 -10.12 27.13
CA LYS A 68 -5.09 -9.06 26.18
C LYS A 68 -4.54 -9.27 24.76
N PHE A 69 -4.01 -10.47 24.44
CA PHE A 69 -3.66 -10.84 23.08
C PHE A 69 -4.88 -10.69 22.16
N LYS A 70 -4.84 -9.80 21.20
CA LYS A 70 -5.98 -9.43 20.36
C LYS A 70 -5.56 -9.02 18.95
N GLY A 71 -6.52 -9.03 18.02
CA GLY A 71 -6.38 -8.53 16.67
C GLY A 71 -7.72 -8.53 15.93
N LYS A 72 -7.70 -8.07 14.69
CA LYS A 72 -8.94 -7.82 13.92
C LYS A 72 -9.21 -8.87 12.84
N THR A 73 -8.27 -9.78 12.52
CA THR A 73 -8.45 -10.79 11.47
C THR A 73 -7.88 -12.14 11.84
N VAL A 74 -8.44 -13.22 11.24
CA VAL A 74 -7.87 -14.58 11.37
C VAL A 74 -6.46 -14.65 10.79
N ALA A 75 -6.18 -13.93 9.69
CA ALA A 75 -4.84 -13.88 9.11
C ALA A 75 -3.80 -13.33 10.09
N ALA A 76 -4.14 -12.27 10.84
CA ALA A 76 -3.29 -11.71 11.89
C ALA A 76 -3.09 -12.71 13.05
N LEU A 77 -4.14 -13.43 13.45
CA LEU A 77 -4.05 -14.49 14.47
C LEU A 77 -3.07 -15.59 14.01
N LEU A 78 -3.28 -16.14 12.81
CA LEU A 78 -2.46 -17.22 12.25
C LEU A 78 -0.99 -16.81 12.14
N LYS A 79 -0.71 -15.57 11.69
CA LYS A 79 0.65 -15.03 11.65
C LYS A 79 1.27 -14.95 13.04
N ALA A 80 0.55 -14.41 14.01
CA ALA A 80 1.05 -14.20 15.39
C ALA A 80 1.38 -15.52 16.10
N VAL A 81 0.80 -16.64 15.67
CA VAL A 81 1.06 -17.99 16.21
C VAL A 81 2.00 -18.84 15.34
N GLY A 82 2.59 -18.25 14.30
CA GLY A 82 3.57 -18.92 13.44
C GLY A 82 2.97 -19.99 12.49
N ALA A 83 1.71 -19.84 12.10
CA ALA A 83 1.09 -20.73 11.11
C ALA A 83 1.80 -20.69 9.75
N PRO A 84 1.71 -21.75 8.92
CA PRO A 84 2.27 -21.76 7.58
C PRO A 84 1.74 -20.62 6.71
N LEU A 85 2.59 -20.06 5.84
CA LEU A 85 2.24 -18.94 4.96
C LEU A 85 0.99 -19.24 4.11
N SER A 86 0.86 -20.46 3.62
CA SER A 86 -0.30 -20.91 2.85
C SER A 86 -1.63 -20.79 3.62
N ALA A 87 -1.63 -21.06 4.93
CA ALA A 87 -2.80 -20.91 5.79
C ALA A 87 -3.15 -19.42 6.00
N ILE A 88 -2.12 -18.58 6.17
CA ILE A 88 -2.29 -17.12 6.31
C ILE A 88 -2.86 -16.53 5.01
N GLU A 89 -2.33 -16.88 3.86
CA GLU A 89 -2.82 -16.43 2.55
C GLU A 89 -4.25 -16.90 2.28
N LYS A 90 -4.55 -18.14 2.61
CA LYS A 90 -5.90 -18.68 2.51
C LYS A 90 -6.88 -17.93 3.42
N ALA A 91 -6.49 -17.60 4.65
CA ALA A 91 -7.32 -16.79 5.54
C ALA A 91 -7.56 -15.38 4.98
N ARG A 92 -6.56 -14.74 4.37
CA ARG A 92 -6.69 -13.43 3.71
C ARG A 92 -7.72 -13.44 2.57
N SER A 93 -7.77 -14.51 1.77
CA SER A 93 -8.71 -14.59 0.64
C SER A 93 -10.18 -14.63 1.06
N TYR A 94 -10.47 -14.92 2.33
CA TYR A 94 -11.83 -14.91 2.89
C TYR A 94 -12.24 -13.58 3.53
N VAL A 95 -11.32 -12.63 3.66
CA VAL A 95 -11.65 -11.29 4.12
C VAL A 95 -12.32 -10.52 2.98
N LYS A 96 -13.65 -10.50 2.97
CA LYS A 96 -14.39 -9.64 2.04
C LYS A 96 -14.25 -8.19 2.49
N TYR A 97 -13.48 -7.41 1.74
CA TYR A 97 -13.39 -5.97 1.92
C TYR A 97 -14.68 -5.29 1.41
N SER A 98 -15.76 -5.37 2.19
CA SER A 98 -17.02 -4.69 1.87
C SER A 98 -16.95 -3.16 2.01
N GLY A 99 -15.88 -2.64 2.62
CA GLY A 99 -15.66 -1.18 2.71
C GLY A 99 -15.14 -0.55 1.43
N PHE A 100 -14.82 -1.35 0.40
CA PHE A 100 -14.30 -0.91 -0.88
C PHE A 100 -15.16 -1.43 -2.04
N GLU A 101 -16.49 -1.45 -1.87
CA GLU A 101 -17.36 -1.61 -3.04
C GLU A 101 -17.00 -0.51 -4.03
N THR A 102 -16.42 -0.93 -5.13
CA THR A 102 -16.29 -0.09 -6.30
C THR A 102 -17.68 0.12 -6.88
N SER A 103 -18.26 1.31 -6.70
CA SER A 103 -18.87 1.89 -7.87
C SER A 103 -17.77 1.82 -8.93
N GLU A 104 -17.98 1.13 -10.04
CA GLU A 104 -17.15 1.27 -11.23
C GLU A 104 -17.21 2.76 -11.60
N GLU A 105 -16.32 3.55 -10.99
CA GLU A 105 -16.06 4.89 -11.48
C GLU A 105 -15.52 4.66 -12.88
N GLN A 106 -16.34 4.98 -13.88
CA GLN A 106 -15.93 4.94 -15.27
C GLN A 106 -14.60 5.68 -15.34
N GLN A 107 -13.53 4.94 -15.58
CA GLN A 107 -12.22 5.54 -15.80
C GLN A 107 -12.38 6.48 -16.99
N GLN A 108 -12.23 7.78 -16.73
CA GLN A 108 -12.20 8.74 -17.82
C GLN A 108 -10.98 8.42 -18.67
N GLU A 109 -11.18 8.33 -19.99
CA GLU A 109 -10.09 8.17 -20.93
C GLU A 109 -9.10 9.32 -20.76
N VAL A 110 -7.85 8.98 -20.46
CA VAL A 110 -6.77 9.96 -20.25
C VAL A 110 -5.87 9.92 -21.47
N GLU A 111 -5.65 11.09 -22.07
CA GLU A 111 -4.71 11.27 -23.15
C GLU A 111 -3.52 12.11 -22.67
N LEU A 112 -2.33 11.82 -23.20
CA LEU A 112 -1.18 12.70 -23.01
C LEU A 112 -1.46 14.08 -23.66
N PRO A 113 -0.85 15.16 -23.14
CA PRO A 113 -0.93 16.46 -23.79
C PRO A 113 -0.54 16.35 -25.27
N LYS A 114 -1.28 17.00 -26.17
CA LYS A 114 -0.99 16.98 -27.62
C LYS A 114 0.42 17.46 -27.94
N GLU A 115 0.99 18.30 -27.09
CA GLU A 115 2.34 18.83 -27.16
C GLU A 115 3.39 17.98 -26.43
N TYR A 116 3.01 16.80 -25.94
CA TYR A 116 3.94 15.88 -25.30
C TYR A 116 5.00 15.39 -26.30
N ILE A 117 6.25 15.43 -25.86
CA ILE A 117 7.41 14.94 -26.59
C ILE A 117 8.15 13.98 -25.67
N SER A 118 8.33 12.74 -26.10
CA SER A 118 9.11 11.75 -25.34
C SER A 118 10.59 12.14 -25.35
N LEU A 119 11.22 12.13 -24.18
CA LEU A 119 12.67 12.32 -24.05
C LEU A 119 13.47 11.09 -24.52
N SER A 120 12.79 9.98 -24.82
CA SER A 120 13.38 8.77 -25.39
C SER A 120 13.50 8.83 -26.92
N ASP A 121 12.87 9.81 -27.57
CA ASP A 121 12.96 9.98 -29.03
C ASP A 121 14.34 10.52 -29.41
N GLU A 122 15.11 9.74 -30.18
CA GLU A 122 16.46 10.10 -30.62
C GLU A 122 16.46 11.24 -31.64
N ASN A 123 15.35 11.44 -32.36
CA ASN A 123 15.21 12.47 -33.38
C ASN A 123 14.75 13.83 -32.83
N ILE A 124 14.67 13.95 -31.52
CA ILE A 124 14.20 15.15 -30.85
C ILE A 124 15.17 16.33 -31.07
N GLU A 125 14.64 17.49 -31.39
CA GLU A 125 15.41 18.72 -31.38
C GLU A 125 15.86 19.08 -29.96
N LYS A 126 17.18 19.19 -29.75
CA LYS A 126 17.78 19.50 -28.43
C LYS A 126 17.89 21.02 -28.27
N ASP A 127 16.73 21.67 -28.14
CA ASP A 127 16.64 23.11 -27.86
C ASP A 127 16.89 23.41 -26.34
N TRP A 128 16.88 24.69 -26.01
CA TRP A 128 17.11 25.14 -24.63
C TRP A 128 16.06 24.63 -23.62
N ILE A 129 14.84 24.31 -24.06
CA ILE A 129 13.80 23.76 -23.21
C ILE A 129 14.13 22.29 -22.88
N TRP A 130 14.57 21.54 -23.91
CA TRP A 130 15.06 20.17 -23.74
C TRP A 130 16.24 20.12 -22.77
N GLU A 131 17.23 21.00 -22.92
CA GLU A 131 18.39 21.06 -22.03
C GLU A 131 18.00 21.30 -20.59
N ARG A 132 17.08 22.21 -20.33
CA ARG A 132 16.55 22.47 -18.98
C ARG A 132 15.81 21.28 -18.41
N ALA A 133 14.98 20.62 -19.21
CA ALA A 133 14.24 19.42 -18.78
C ALA A 133 15.20 18.30 -18.38
N VAL A 134 16.21 18.01 -19.22
CA VAL A 134 17.21 16.98 -18.93
C VAL A 134 18.08 17.35 -17.73
N LYS A 135 18.51 18.61 -17.62
CA LYS A 135 19.27 19.09 -16.46
C LYS A 135 18.47 18.94 -15.17
N TYR A 136 17.19 19.25 -15.19
CA TYR A 136 16.32 19.06 -14.02
C TYR A 136 16.19 17.58 -13.64
N LEU A 137 15.99 16.67 -14.60
CA LEU A 137 15.96 15.23 -14.34
C LEU A 137 17.28 14.73 -13.77
N ALA A 138 18.41 15.18 -14.33
CA ALA A 138 19.75 14.83 -13.81
C ALA A 138 19.96 15.33 -12.37
N SER A 139 19.48 16.53 -12.03
CA SER A 139 19.55 17.04 -10.64
C SER A 139 18.70 16.24 -9.65
N ARG A 140 17.76 15.43 -10.15
CA ARG A 140 16.94 14.48 -9.37
C ARG A 140 17.45 13.03 -9.50
N SER A 141 18.68 12.83 -9.96
CA SER A 141 19.31 11.51 -10.14
C SER A 141 18.55 10.57 -11.08
N ILE A 142 17.70 11.11 -11.97
CA ILE A 142 16.99 10.34 -12.98
C ILE A 142 17.91 10.12 -14.18
N THR A 143 18.12 8.87 -14.52
CA THR A 143 19.04 8.43 -15.59
C THR A 143 18.32 8.30 -16.93
N LYS A 144 19.10 8.14 -18.00
CA LYS A 144 18.54 7.80 -19.33
C LYS A 144 17.71 6.51 -19.30
N GLY A 145 18.17 5.49 -18.56
CA GLY A 145 17.42 4.25 -18.39
C GLY A 145 16.05 4.47 -17.74
N ASP A 146 15.97 5.35 -16.73
CA ASP A 146 14.71 5.72 -16.09
C ASP A 146 13.79 6.47 -17.09
N ILE A 147 14.34 7.36 -17.93
CA ILE A 147 13.58 8.07 -18.95
C ILE A 147 12.93 7.08 -19.93
N TYR A 148 13.66 6.09 -20.41
CA TYR A 148 13.13 5.02 -21.27
C TYR A 148 12.09 4.17 -20.54
N LYS A 149 12.43 3.67 -19.35
CA LYS A 149 11.56 2.77 -18.57
C LYS A 149 10.20 3.38 -18.29
N TYR A 150 10.15 4.66 -17.93
CA TYR A 150 8.92 5.35 -17.54
C TYR A 150 8.34 6.24 -18.64
N ASN A 151 8.89 6.18 -19.85
CA ASN A 151 8.48 7.02 -20.99
C ASN A 151 8.34 8.50 -20.61
N ILE A 152 9.36 9.04 -19.90
CA ILE A 152 9.32 10.42 -19.44
C ILE A 152 9.46 11.36 -20.63
N GLY A 153 8.60 12.37 -20.67
CA GLY A 153 8.64 13.40 -21.68
C GLY A 153 8.46 14.79 -21.13
N TYR A 154 8.31 15.75 -22.01
CA TYR A 154 8.10 17.15 -21.65
C TYR A 154 7.22 17.86 -22.68
N CYS A 155 6.79 19.09 -22.36
CA CYS A 155 6.02 19.91 -23.29
C CYS A 155 6.69 21.27 -23.52
N ARG A 156 6.75 21.69 -24.79
CA ARG A 156 7.36 22.97 -25.22
C ARG A 156 6.41 24.15 -25.20
N SER A 157 5.13 23.92 -25.25
CA SER A 157 4.14 24.96 -25.52
C SER A 157 2.83 24.76 -24.74
N LYS A 158 1.93 25.70 -24.90
CA LYS A 158 0.57 25.69 -24.37
C LYS A 158 0.51 25.51 -22.84
N GLN A 159 -0.53 24.82 -22.40
CA GLN A 159 -0.85 24.72 -20.97
C GLN A 159 0.15 23.92 -20.14
N TYR A 160 0.96 23.05 -20.77
CA TYR A 160 1.98 22.23 -20.10
C TYR A 160 3.41 22.67 -20.41
N ARG A 161 3.57 23.89 -20.92
CA ARG A 161 4.91 24.43 -21.20
C ARG A 161 5.80 24.36 -19.95
N ASN A 162 7.05 23.96 -20.15
CA ASN A 162 8.07 23.77 -19.11
C ASN A 162 7.66 22.71 -18.06
N MET A 163 6.86 21.74 -18.45
CA MET A 163 6.52 20.62 -17.58
C MET A 163 7.11 19.31 -18.09
N LEU A 164 7.66 18.53 -17.18
CA LEU A 164 7.94 17.13 -17.37
C LEU A 164 6.64 16.37 -17.22
N ILE A 165 6.45 15.37 -18.07
CA ILE A 165 5.28 14.49 -18.07
C ILE A 165 5.75 13.09 -17.72
N PHE A 166 5.14 12.50 -16.69
CA PHE A 166 5.35 11.12 -16.24
C PHE A 166 4.08 10.33 -16.53
N PRO A 167 3.99 9.63 -17.66
CA PRO A 167 2.85 8.77 -17.96
C PRO A 167 2.75 7.63 -16.96
N LEU A 168 1.52 7.26 -16.58
CA LEU A 168 1.25 6.16 -15.66
C LEU A 168 0.29 5.19 -16.33
N TYR A 169 0.66 3.91 -16.31
CA TYR A 169 0.01 2.85 -17.04
C TYR A 169 -0.59 1.81 -16.09
N ASP A 170 -1.65 1.13 -16.52
CA ASP A 170 -2.24 -0.01 -15.82
C ASP A 170 -1.42 -1.31 -16.04
N GLU A 171 -1.99 -2.43 -15.59
CA GLU A 171 -1.40 -3.77 -15.73
C GLU A 171 -1.25 -4.20 -17.20
N GLN A 172 -2.12 -3.70 -18.10
CA GLN A 172 -2.12 -3.99 -19.53
C GLN A 172 -1.24 -3.01 -20.34
N GLY A 173 -0.66 -2.01 -19.69
CA GLY A 173 0.12 -0.97 -20.36
C GLY A 173 -0.73 0.14 -21.00
N THR A 174 -2.00 0.26 -20.63
CA THR A 174 -2.88 1.35 -21.05
C THR A 174 -2.61 2.59 -20.22
N LEU A 175 -2.55 3.76 -20.85
CA LEU A 175 -2.39 5.04 -20.15
C LEU A 175 -3.65 5.33 -19.29
N ILE A 176 -3.46 5.46 -17.98
CA ILE A 176 -4.55 5.72 -17.03
C ILE A 176 -4.44 7.06 -16.33
N TYR A 177 -3.25 7.65 -16.32
CA TYR A 177 -2.99 8.94 -15.69
C TYR A 177 -1.66 9.50 -16.17
N PHE A 178 -1.34 10.74 -15.84
CA PHE A 178 0.02 11.27 -15.90
C PHE A 178 0.25 12.30 -14.81
N VAL A 179 1.49 12.43 -14.37
CA VAL A 179 1.92 13.52 -13.50
C VAL A 179 2.67 14.54 -14.35
N ALA A 180 2.27 15.80 -14.24
CA ALA A 180 2.97 16.91 -14.86
C ALA A 180 3.66 17.77 -13.80
N ARG A 181 4.99 17.86 -13.86
CA ARG A 181 5.84 18.60 -12.92
C ARG A 181 6.59 19.72 -13.63
N SER A 182 6.47 20.95 -13.14
CA SER A 182 7.28 22.07 -13.64
C SER A 182 8.76 21.86 -13.32
N PHE A 183 9.62 22.03 -14.32
CA PHE A 183 11.06 22.18 -14.16
C PHE A 183 11.50 23.65 -14.12
N ASP A 184 10.55 24.57 -14.05
CA ASP A 184 10.80 25.97 -13.78
C ASP A 184 10.70 26.24 -12.29
N GLU A 185 11.82 26.52 -11.64
CA GLU A 185 11.89 26.76 -10.19
C GLU A 185 11.07 27.98 -9.75
N LYS A 186 10.88 28.95 -10.65
CA LYS A 186 10.08 30.16 -10.41
C LYS A 186 8.58 29.93 -10.64
N SER A 187 8.18 28.74 -11.08
CA SER A 187 6.76 28.44 -11.31
C SER A 187 6.01 28.40 -10.00
N TRP A 188 4.95 29.20 -9.90
CA TRP A 188 4.00 29.14 -8.76
C TRP A 188 3.21 27.82 -8.74
N MET A 189 3.05 27.18 -9.92
CA MET A 189 2.36 25.90 -10.07
C MET A 189 3.39 24.79 -10.30
N LYS A 190 3.73 24.08 -9.22
CA LYS A 190 4.69 22.97 -9.29
C LYS A 190 4.14 21.74 -10.01
N TYR A 191 2.84 21.47 -9.87
CA TYR A 191 2.15 20.31 -10.46
C TYR A 191 0.90 20.74 -11.20
N LYS A 192 0.64 20.11 -12.35
CA LYS A 192 -0.57 20.31 -13.16
C LYS A 192 -1.03 18.96 -13.74
N ASN A 193 -1.72 18.20 -12.92
CA ASN A 193 -2.16 16.87 -13.30
C ASN A 193 -3.49 16.92 -14.10
N PRO A 194 -3.85 15.85 -14.85
CA PRO A 194 -5.14 15.77 -15.53
C PRO A 194 -6.29 15.78 -14.53
N LYS A 195 -7.46 16.21 -14.98
CA LYS A 195 -8.72 16.10 -14.22
C LYS A 195 -9.29 14.68 -14.36
N ALA A 196 -8.61 13.71 -13.75
CA ALA A 196 -9.00 12.30 -13.77
C ALA A 196 -8.93 11.73 -12.35
N SER A 197 -9.62 10.61 -12.13
CA SER A 197 -9.58 9.92 -10.85
C SER A 197 -8.17 9.44 -10.54
N LYS A 198 -7.73 9.63 -9.28
CA LYS A 198 -6.50 9.03 -8.76
C LYS A 198 -6.72 7.64 -8.17
N ASN A 199 -7.94 7.08 -8.26
CA ASN A 199 -8.24 5.74 -7.78
C ASN A 199 -7.70 4.67 -8.73
N ILE A 200 -6.39 4.65 -8.90
CA ILE A 200 -5.61 3.82 -9.81
C ILE A 200 -4.48 3.09 -9.08
N VAL A 201 -3.85 2.15 -9.76
CA VAL A 201 -2.54 1.58 -9.39
C VAL A 201 -1.51 2.04 -10.42
N PRO A 202 -0.69 3.05 -10.11
CA PRO A 202 0.25 3.62 -11.07
C PRO A 202 1.33 2.64 -11.49
N ASN A 203 1.56 2.52 -12.80
CA ASN A 203 2.58 1.65 -13.39
C ASN A 203 2.48 0.20 -12.92
N GLU A 204 1.26 -0.32 -12.79
CA GLU A 204 1.00 -1.67 -12.28
C GLU A 204 1.74 -2.75 -13.08
N HIS A 205 1.90 -2.58 -14.41
CA HIS A 205 2.66 -3.49 -15.27
C HIS A 205 4.14 -3.66 -14.87
N LEU A 206 4.70 -2.74 -14.07
CA LEU A 206 6.07 -2.82 -13.54
C LEU A 206 6.13 -3.42 -12.13
N ILE A 207 4.99 -3.70 -11.50
CA ILE A 207 4.91 -4.17 -10.11
C ILE A 207 4.94 -5.69 -10.05
N ASN A 208 5.88 -6.21 -9.28
CA ASN A 208 5.89 -7.62 -8.92
C ASN A 208 5.16 -7.83 -7.59
N TRP A 209 3.95 -8.35 -7.66
CA TRP A 209 3.10 -8.57 -6.48
C TRP A 209 3.56 -9.73 -5.56
N ASN A 210 4.64 -10.46 -5.93
CA ASN A 210 5.18 -11.58 -5.13
C ASN A 210 6.35 -11.18 -4.23
N VAL A 211 6.88 -9.96 -4.37
CA VAL A 211 8.01 -9.46 -3.58
C VAL A 211 7.60 -8.27 -2.71
N PRO A 212 8.43 -7.84 -1.74
CA PRO A 212 8.11 -6.69 -0.90
C PRO A 212 7.72 -5.46 -1.71
N ILE A 213 6.70 -4.73 -1.23
CA ILE A 213 6.20 -3.49 -1.84
C ILE A 213 6.66 -2.31 -1.00
N ILE A 214 7.10 -1.24 -1.67
CA ILE A 214 7.49 0.01 -1.05
C ILE A 214 6.46 1.07 -1.43
N LEU A 215 5.83 1.70 -0.46
CA LEU A 215 4.90 2.81 -0.65
C LEU A 215 5.66 4.13 -0.50
N VAL A 216 5.56 5.00 -1.49
CA VAL A 216 6.21 6.32 -1.53
C VAL A 216 5.21 7.39 -1.95
N GLU A 217 5.50 8.67 -1.71
CA GLU A 217 4.53 9.73 -2.02
C GLU A 217 4.39 10.02 -3.50
N GLY A 218 5.49 10.12 -4.21
CA GLY A 218 5.51 10.65 -5.57
C GLY A 218 6.25 9.80 -6.59
N VAL A 219 6.10 10.21 -7.86
CA VAL A 219 6.77 9.53 -8.98
C VAL A 219 8.29 9.66 -8.93
N PHE A 220 8.82 10.78 -8.41
CA PHE A 220 10.27 10.94 -8.25
C PHE A 220 10.84 9.94 -7.25
N ASP A 221 10.15 9.74 -6.14
CA ASP A 221 10.55 8.78 -5.11
C ASP A 221 10.50 7.34 -5.65
N MET A 222 9.42 6.99 -6.36
CA MET A 222 9.29 5.69 -7.03
C MET A 222 10.48 5.43 -7.97
N ILE A 223 10.86 6.43 -8.78
CA ILE A 223 11.99 6.30 -9.72
C ILE A 223 13.31 6.20 -8.95
N ALA A 224 13.51 7.03 -7.94
CA ALA A 224 14.76 7.10 -7.18
C ALA A 224 15.05 5.82 -6.40
N VAL A 225 14.04 5.17 -5.83
CA VAL A 225 14.22 3.92 -5.09
C VAL A 225 14.54 2.72 -5.97
N ARG A 226 14.27 2.78 -7.29
CA ARG A 226 14.60 1.74 -8.30
C ARG A 226 14.23 0.31 -7.87
N ARG A 227 13.17 0.17 -7.10
CA ARG A 227 12.69 -1.09 -6.54
C ARG A 227 11.21 -1.26 -6.86
N ASN A 228 10.58 -2.25 -6.25
CA ASN A 228 9.15 -2.53 -6.38
C ASN A 228 8.33 -1.48 -5.59
N ALA A 229 8.25 -0.26 -6.12
CA ALA A 229 7.67 0.89 -5.44
C ALA A 229 6.37 1.37 -6.10
N LEU A 230 5.37 1.70 -5.27
CA LEU A 230 4.09 2.26 -5.64
C LEU A 230 3.99 3.71 -5.15
N PRO A 231 3.83 4.69 -6.04
CA PRO A 231 3.62 6.08 -5.65
C PRO A 231 2.15 6.32 -5.32
N LEU A 232 1.87 6.96 -4.18
CA LEU A 232 0.50 7.28 -3.75
C LEU A 232 -0.12 8.44 -4.54
N LEU A 233 0.70 9.22 -5.24
CA LEU A 233 0.32 10.48 -5.91
C LEU A 233 -0.29 11.51 -4.94
N GLY A 234 0.22 11.53 -3.72
CA GLY A 234 -0.21 12.28 -2.55
C GLY A 234 -0.02 11.43 -1.29
N LYS A 235 -0.77 11.71 -0.23
CA LYS A 235 -0.61 11.04 1.08
C LYS A 235 -1.55 9.84 1.28
N THR A 236 -2.56 9.70 0.42
CA THR A 236 -3.65 8.73 0.62
C THR A 236 -3.53 7.53 -0.31
N ILE A 237 -3.49 6.33 0.26
CA ILE A 237 -3.62 5.08 -0.51
C ILE A 237 -5.05 4.99 -1.05
N GLN A 238 -5.19 5.03 -2.36
CA GLN A 238 -6.50 4.93 -3.01
C GLN A 238 -7.07 3.51 -2.90
N LYS A 239 -8.40 3.40 -2.99
CA LYS A 239 -9.13 2.14 -2.78
C LYS A 239 -8.64 1.00 -3.68
N SER A 240 -8.45 1.27 -4.97
CA SER A 240 -7.95 0.26 -5.92
C SER A 240 -6.56 -0.25 -5.54
N MET A 241 -5.64 0.65 -5.18
CA MET A 241 -4.29 0.29 -4.73
C MET A 241 -4.32 -0.50 -3.44
N MET A 242 -5.08 -0.06 -2.43
CA MET A 242 -5.23 -0.76 -1.16
C MET A 242 -5.71 -2.20 -1.38
N ARG A 243 -6.76 -2.37 -2.18
CA ARG A 243 -7.30 -3.70 -2.53
C ARG A 243 -6.26 -4.60 -3.19
N LYS A 244 -5.50 -4.09 -4.16
CA LYS A 244 -4.45 -4.86 -4.85
C LYS A 244 -3.34 -5.27 -3.87
N ILE A 245 -2.84 -4.36 -3.02
CA ILE A 245 -1.81 -4.65 -2.02
C ILE A 245 -2.29 -5.74 -1.05
N LEU A 246 -3.50 -5.62 -0.53
CA LEU A 246 -4.04 -6.56 0.45
C LEU A 246 -4.25 -7.95 -0.13
N ASN A 247 -4.73 -8.04 -1.37
CA ASN A 247 -4.96 -9.30 -2.08
C ASN A 247 -3.68 -9.89 -2.67
N SER A 248 -2.58 -9.14 -2.70
CA SER A 248 -1.32 -9.61 -3.26
C SER A 248 -0.62 -10.63 -2.36
N PRO A 249 0.20 -11.55 -2.92
CA PRO A 249 1.08 -12.43 -2.17
C PRO A 249 2.18 -11.70 -1.40
N ALA A 250 2.47 -10.42 -1.73
CA ALA A 250 3.48 -9.62 -1.05
C ALA A 250 3.27 -9.63 0.47
N GLY A 251 4.14 -10.30 1.19
CA GLY A 251 4.05 -10.44 2.65
C GLY A 251 4.59 -9.24 3.41
N LYS A 252 5.47 -8.44 2.77
CA LYS A 252 6.18 -7.31 3.39
C LYS A 252 5.82 -6.00 2.72
N ILE A 253 5.47 -4.99 3.54
CA ILE A 253 5.12 -3.65 3.08
C ILE A 253 6.02 -2.64 3.78
N TYR A 254 6.78 -1.88 3.00
CA TYR A 254 7.57 -0.75 3.47
C TYR A 254 6.78 0.54 3.24
N ILE A 255 6.64 1.35 4.27
CA ILE A 255 5.96 2.65 4.20
C ILE A 255 7.02 3.73 4.35
N ALA A 256 7.35 4.41 3.24
CA ALA A 256 8.37 5.43 3.13
C ALA A 256 7.73 6.75 2.66
N LEU A 257 6.91 7.33 3.53
CA LEU A 257 6.21 8.59 3.31
C LEU A 257 6.93 9.73 4.02
N ASP A 258 6.75 10.94 3.51
CA ASP A 258 7.32 12.14 4.09
C ASP A 258 6.81 12.38 5.51
N ARG A 259 7.57 13.15 6.28
CA ARG A 259 7.27 13.38 7.69
C ARG A 259 5.90 14.01 7.93
N ASP A 260 5.41 14.80 7.00
CA ASP A 260 4.10 15.47 7.09
C ASP A 260 2.91 14.53 6.76
N ALA A 261 3.19 13.27 6.33
CA ALA A 261 2.24 12.18 6.16
C ALA A 261 2.37 11.10 7.24
N GLN A 262 2.96 11.45 8.40
CA GLN A 262 3.25 10.48 9.45
C GLN A 262 2.00 9.89 10.10
N ILE A 263 0.93 10.68 10.24
CA ILE A 263 -0.35 10.21 10.81
C ILE A 263 -0.95 9.15 9.87
N GLU A 264 -1.02 9.44 8.58
CA GLU A 264 -1.49 8.51 7.56
C GLU A 264 -0.62 7.24 7.51
N ALA A 265 0.70 7.41 7.61
CA ALA A 265 1.62 6.28 7.63
C ALA A 265 1.34 5.32 8.80
N PHE A 266 1.01 5.84 9.99
CA PHE A 266 0.62 5.01 11.14
C PHE A 266 -0.69 4.28 10.92
N GLU A 267 -1.69 4.95 10.38
CA GLU A 267 -2.97 4.32 10.06
C GLU A 267 -2.78 3.18 9.06
N TYR A 268 -1.91 3.35 8.06
CA TYR A 268 -1.57 2.30 7.11
C TYR A 268 -0.81 1.15 7.76
N CYS A 269 0.15 1.43 8.65
CA CYS A 269 0.83 0.39 9.42
C CYS A 269 -0.17 -0.47 10.18
N GLU A 270 -1.06 0.16 10.96
CA GLU A 270 -2.09 -0.54 11.73
C GLU A 270 -2.98 -1.39 10.82
N HIS A 271 -3.42 -0.79 9.69
CA HIS A 271 -4.27 -1.48 8.73
C HIS A 271 -3.61 -2.70 8.10
N PHE A 272 -2.35 -2.60 7.65
CA PHE A 272 -1.62 -3.73 7.06
C PHE A 272 -1.26 -4.80 8.08
N ILE A 273 -0.92 -4.42 9.32
CA ILE A 273 -0.70 -5.38 10.43
C ILE A 273 -1.99 -6.16 10.72
N ASP A 274 -3.14 -5.48 10.76
CA ASP A 274 -4.46 -6.10 10.94
C ASP A 274 -4.74 -7.18 9.89
N GLN A 275 -4.23 -6.98 8.68
CA GLN A 275 -4.38 -7.92 7.56
C GLN A 275 -3.25 -8.95 7.48
N GLY A 276 -2.43 -9.06 8.53
CA GLY A 276 -1.35 -10.03 8.61
C GLY A 276 -0.20 -9.76 7.64
N LYS A 277 -0.01 -8.53 7.16
CA LYS A 277 1.21 -8.13 6.45
C LYS A 277 2.32 -7.84 7.46
N GLU A 278 3.57 -8.06 7.08
CA GLU A 278 4.73 -7.62 7.84
C GLU A 278 5.05 -6.20 7.40
N VAL A 279 5.04 -5.24 8.33
CA VAL A 279 5.09 -3.82 8.00
C VAL A 279 6.38 -3.19 8.52
N TYR A 280 6.95 -2.33 7.71
CA TYR A 280 8.17 -1.61 7.96
C TYR A 280 7.90 -0.12 7.79
N LEU A 281 7.96 0.65 8.87
CA LEU A 281 7.87 2.10 8.81
C LEU A 281 9.28 2.68 8.65
N VAL A 282 9.54 3.26 7.48
CA VAL A 282 10.86 3.79 7.11
C VAL A 282 10.97 5.22 7.63
N ASP A 283 11.91 5.46 8.54
CA ASP A 283 12.19 6.82 9.04
C ASP A 283 13.11 7.57 8.06
N LEU A 284 12.51 8.38 7.23
CA LEU A 284 13.21 9.21 6.24
C LEU A 284 13.94 10.41 6.87
N LYS A 285 13.81 10.62 8.20
CA LYS A 285 14.34 11.74 8.96
C LYS A 285 13.84 13.09 8.42
N ARG A 286 14.54 13.70 7.47
CA ARG A 286 14.17 15.00 6.88
C ARG A 286 14.32 15.05 5.36
N LYS A 287 14.60 13.90 4.72
CA LYS A 287 14.83 13.80 3.28
C LYS A 287 13.81 12.85 2.68
N ASP A 288 13.26 13.20 1.54
CA ASP A 288 12.43 12.26 0.78
C ASP A 288 13.32 11.17 0.11
N PRO A 289 12.74 10.05 -0.37
CA PRO A 289 13.51 9.00 -1.04
C PRO A 289 14.29 9.49 -2.25
N SER A 290 13.78 10.51 -2.97
CA SER A 290 14.45 11.09 -4.14
C SER A 290 15.67 11.92 -3.76
N GLU A 291 15.70 12.51 -2.58
CA GLU A 291 16.86 13.24 -2.04
C GLU A 291 17.91 12.31 -1.43
N LEU A 292 17.49 11.18 -0.85
CA LEU A 292 18.41 10.16 -0.33
C LEU A 292 19.19 9.47 -1.44
N GLY A 293 18.53 9.22 -2.57
CA GLY A 293 19.05 8.43 -3.66
C GLY A 293 19.04 6.92 -3.39
N PHE A 294 19.36 6.14 -4.42
CA PHE A 294 19.20 4.68 -4.39
C PHE A 294 20.02 3.97 -3.31
N GLU A 295 21.31 4.32 -3.17
CA GLU A 295 22.22 3.64 -2.24
C GLU A 295 21.81 3.88 -0.78
N SER A 296 21.70 5.16 -0.38
CA SER A 296 21.33 5.52 0.99
C SER A 296 19.94 5.01 1.38
N PHE A 297 18.99 5.04 0.44
CA PHE A 297 17.66 4.49 0.66
C PHE A 297 17.70 2.96 0.82
N THR A 298 18.56 2.27 0.06
CA THR A 298 18.75 0.82 0.19
C THR A 298 19.28 0.45 1.57
N ASP A 299 20.32 1.15 2.06
CA ASP A 299 20.89 0.93 3.39
C ASP A 299 19.84 1.17 4.49
N LEU A 300 19.04 2.22 4.31
CA LEU A 300 17.96 2.55 5.24
C LEU A 300 16.90 1.44 5.32
N ILE A 301 16.45 0.92 4.18
CA ILE A 301 15.49 -0.20 4.13
C ILE A 301 16.05 -1.45 4.81
N GLN A 302 17.33 -1.77 4.58
CA GLN A 302 17.97 -2.95 5.18
C GLN A 302 18.06 -2.85 6.70
N GLN A 303 18.20 -1.65 7.24
CA GLN A 303 18.29 -1.38 8.67
C GLN A 303 16.93 -1.22 9.34
N THR A 304 15.87 -0.99 8.56
CA THR A 304 14.51 -0.81 9.11
C THR A 304 13.97 -2.13 9.64
N LEU A 305 13.56 -2.14 10.90
CA LEU A 305 12.96 -3.30 11.54
C LEU A 305 11.43 -3.31 11.33
N PRO A 306 10.81 -4.51 11.33
CA PRO A 306 9.35 -4.59 11.27
C PRO A 306 8.71 -3.95 12.50
N ILE A 307 7.61 -3.24 12.29
CA ILE A 307 6.85 -2.62 13.37
C ILE A 307 5.63 -3.48 13.71
N ASP A 308 5.38 -3.67 15.01
CA ASP A 308 4.18 -4.31 15.55
C ASP A 308 3.30 -3.30 16.29
N TYR A 309 2.21 -3.76 16.91
CA TYR A 309 1.33 -2.89 17.68
C TYR A 309 2.01 -2.21 18.87
N ASP A 310 2.94 -2.90 19.52
CA ASP A 310 3.66 -2.34 20.67
C ASP A 310 4.61 -1.23 20.17
N GLY A 311 5.27 -1.43 19.04
CA GLY A 311 6.09 -0.43 18.36
C GLY A 311 5.27 0.78 17.91
N LEU A 312 4.09 0.57 17.31
CA LEU A 312 3.17 1.65 16.94
C LEU A 312 2.71 2.46 18.14
N LEU A 313 2.39 1.79 19.26
CA LEU A 313 1.95 2.47 20.47
C LEU A 313 3.07 3.32 21.07
N LYS A 314 4.30 2.79 21.16
CA LYS A 314 5.47 3.55 21.63
C LYS A 314 5.69 4.79 20.78
N PHE A 315 5.63 4.63 19.48
CA PHE A 315 5.81 5.74 18.56
C PHE A 315 4.71 6.81 18.71
N LYS A 316 3.42 6.42 18.87
CA LYS A 316 2.29 7.34 19.14
C LYS A 316 2.43 8.07 20.46
N LEU A 317 3.08 7.46 21.45
CA LEU A 317 3.33 8.04 22.78
C LEU A 317 4.64 8.83 22.87
N GLY A 318 5.45 8.83 21.78
CA GLY A 318 6.75 9.49 21.77
C GLY A 318 7.80 8.81 22.68
N LEU A 319 7.67 7.50 22.90
CA LEU A 319 8.52 6.69 23.78
C LEU A 319 9.63 5.98 23.00
#